data_0e1c6a596c5577d74cd4a3285d3442c5
#
_entry.id   0e1c6a596c5577d74cd4a3285d3442c5
#
_cell.length_a   1.000
_cell.length_b   1.000
_cell.length_c   1.000
_cell.angle_alpha   90.00
_cell.angle_beta   90.00
_cell.angle_gamma   90.00
#
_symmetry.space_group_name_H-M   'P 1'
#
loop_
_entity.id
_entity.type
_entity.pdbx_description
1 polymer ?
#
loop_
_entity_poly.entity_id
_entity_poly.type
_entity_poly.pdbx_seq_one_letter_code
_entity_poly.pdbx_strand_id
1 'polypeptide(L)'
;MTPIELYEFIRSQYPCFEVDSICQTDKYCKRVGLCTDKQGHHVIDFDELKDTYYNKVTQKPASVDAVCVGNLQKYFCFVELKGWRNYMLHLKKQKRNIEETAKEYNLSGKLKDSQRLCCELTSDNDLFSDMPIVFLLVTDIDVNKNGIDNFSYNLNALASTSTVIYSECITKSRKTLNSEIYIQHDYICCKDFDEHMKNL
;
A
#
# COMPACT_ATOMS: atom_id res chain seq x y z
N MET A 1 15.47 -16.79 5.82
CA MET A 1 14.08 -16.98 5.36
C MET A 1 13.91 -16.32 4.01
N THR A 2 13.27 -16.98 3.05
CA THR A 2 12.94 -16.41 1.73
C THR A 2 11.62 -15.62 1.78
N PRO A 3 11.32 -14.77 0.78
CA PRO A 3 10.04 -14.05 0.71
C PRO A 3 8.81 -14.95 0.81
N ILE A 4 8.80 -16.08 0.10
CA ILE A 4 7.67 -17.02 0.13
C ILE A 4 7.57 -17.75 1.48
N GLU A 5 8.67 -18.11 2.10
CA GLU A 5 8.66 -18.73 3.43
C GLU A 5 8.09 -17.80 4.49
N LEU A 6 8.41 -16.50 4.43
CA LEU A 6 7.83 -15.51 5.33
C LEU A 6 6.32 -15.35 5.10
N TYR A 7 5.89 -15.25 3.84
CA TYR A 7 4.48 -15.16 3.51
C TYR A 7 3.69 -16.37 4.02
N GLU A 8 4.15 -17.58 3.72
CA GLU A 8 3.51 -18.83 4.17
C GLU A 8 3.54 -18.99 5.69
N PHE A 9 4.59 -18.53 6.35
CA PHE A 9 4.65 -18.49 7.80
C PHE A 9 3.52 -17.61 8.37
N ILE A 10 3.40 -16.36 7.91
CA ILE A 10 2.37 -15.43 8.41
C ILE A 10 0.97 -15.99 8.09
N ARG A 11 0.77 -16.46 6.87
CA ARG A 11 -0.49 -17.08 6.42
C ARG A 11 -0.89 -18.28 7.28
N SER A 12 0.04 -19.14 7.61
CA SER A 12 -0.25 -20.35 8.42
C SER A 12 -0.61 -20.02 9.86
N GLN A 13 0.01 -18.99 10.44
CA GLN A 13 -0.26 -18.55 11.81
C GLN A 13 -1.54 -17.70 11.91
N TYR A 14 -1.86 -16.97 10.84
CA TYR A 14 -2.95 -16.00 10.82
C TYR A 14 -3.84 -16.13 9.56
N PRO A 15 -4.40 -17.32 9.29
CA PRO A 15 -5.12 -17.60 8.03
C PRO A 15 -6.39 -16.74 7.85
N CYS A 16 -6.96 -16.20 8.93
CA CYS A 16 -8.15 -15.37 8.85
C CYS A 16 -7.91 -13.96 8.25
N PHE A 17 -6.65 -13.57 8.06
CA PHE A 17 -6.30 -12.28 7.44
C PHE A 17 -5.91 -12.41 5.96
N GLU A 18 -5.83 -13.62 5.41
CA GLU A 18 -5.70 -13.79 3.97
C GLU A 18 -6.99 -13.40 3.26
N VAL A 19 -6.86 -12.58 2.22
CA VAL A 19 -7.98 -12.10 1.40
C VAL A 19 -7.68 -12.30 -0.09
N ASP A 20 -8.74 -12.45 -0.89
CA ASP A 20 -8.65 -12.82 -2.32
C ASP A 20 -8.26 -11.66 -3.24
N SER A 21 -8.17 -10.45 -2.75
CA SER A 21 -7.72 -9.30 -3.53
C SER A 21 -7.26 -8.14 -2.65
N ILE A 22 -6.36 -7.31 -3.20
CA ILE A 22 -5.85 -6.12 -2.52
C ILE A 22 -6.96 -5.12 -2.14
N CYS A 23 -8.03 -5.04 -2.92
CA CYS A 23 -9.15 -4.13 -2.62
C CYS A 23 -9.92 -4.53 -1.36
N GLN A 24 -9.81 -5.77 -0.92
CA GLN A 24 -10.44 -6.25 0.31
C GLN A 24 -9.73 -5.76 1.57
N THR A 25 -8.52 -5.22 1.48
CA THR A 25 -7.83 -4.59 2.61
C THR A 25 -8.22 -3.11 2.78
N ASP A 26 -8.78 -2.48 1.75
CA ASP A 26 -9.19 -1.07 1.79
C ASP A 26 -10.60 -0.88 2.37
N LYS A 27 -10.68 -0.12 3.47
CA LYS A 27 -11.95 0.14 4.18
C LYS A 27 -12.99 0.88 3.32
N TYR A 28 -12.54 1.69 2.35
CA TYR A 28 -13.45 2.39 1.44
C TYR A 28 -13.99 1.46 0.38
N CYS A 29 -13.14 0.66 -0.25
CA CYS A 29 -13.56 -0.36 -1.22
C CYS A 29 -14.53 -1.38 -0.60
N LYS A 30 -14.24 -1.86 0.61
CA LYS A 30 -15.14 -2.71 1.41
C LYS A 30 -16.52 -2.06 1.58
N ARG A 31 -16.56 -0.76 1.97
CA ARG A 31 -17.82 -0.06 2.24
C ARG A 31 -18.66 0.21 0.99
N VAL A 32 -18.01 0.48 -0.15
CA VAL A 32 -18.70 0.87 -1.39
C VAL A 32 -19.01 -0.34 -2.28
N GLY A 33 -18.39 -1.50 -2.00
CA GLY A 33 -18.60 -2.74 -2.75
C GLY A 33 -18.08 -2.72 -4.19
N LEU A 34 -17.18 -1.79 -4.53
CA LEU A 34 -16.74 -1.59 -5.92
C LEU A 34 -15.87 -2.71 -6.48
N CYS A 35 -15.12 -3.41 -5.61
CA CYS A 35 -14.09 -4.36 -6.03
C CYS A 35 -14.12 -5.68 -5.23
N THR A 36 -15.02 -5.83 -4.26
CA THR A 36 -15.01 -6.94 -3.29
C THR A 36 -15.29 -8.31 -3.89
N ASP A 37 -15.90 -8.37 -5.06
CA ASP A 37 -16.27 -9.63 -5.74
C ASP A 37 -15.20 -10.12 -6.73
N LYS A 38 -14.06 -9.41 -6.83
CA LYS A 38 -13.00 -9.83 -7.74
C LYS A 38 -12.07 -10.79 -7.03
N GLN A 39 -11.99 -12.01 -7.53
CA GLN A 39 -10.85 -12.88 -7.27
C GLN A 39 -9.62 -12.29 -7.94
N GLY A 40 -8.57 -12.09 -7.19
CA GLY A 40 -7.33 -11.50 -7.63
C GLY A 40 -6.12 -12.18 -6.98
N HIS A 41 -5.03 -11.44 -6.89
CA HIS A 41 -3.84 -11.89 -6.20
C HIS A 41 -4.06 -11.91 -4.68
N HIS A 42 -3.81 -13.04 -4.04
CA HIS A 42 -3.99 -13.21 -2.59
C HIS A 42 -3.00 -12.34 -1.81
N VAL A 43 -3.50 -11.67 -0.80
CA VAL A 43 -2.70 -10.83 0.09
C VAL A 43 -3.12 -11.05 1.54
N ILE A 44 -2.26 -10.68 2.49
CA ILE A 44 -2.61 -10.66 3.92
C ILE A 44 -2.99 -9.23 4.30
N ASP A 45 -4.19 -9.02 4.86
CA ASP A 45 -4.63 -7.75 5.46
C ASP A 45 -3.76 -7.48 6.70
N PHE A 46 -2.69 -6.70 6.47
CA PHE A 46 -1.64 -6.53 7.47
C PHE A 46 -2.00 -5.48 8.52
N ASP A 47 -2.87 -4.54 8.17
CA ASP A 47 -3.38 -3.56 9.13
C ASP A 47 -4.31 -4.22 10.16
N GLU A 48 -5.20 -5.12 9.74
CA GLU A 48 -6.04 -5.89 10.66
C GLU A 48 -5.24 -6.91 11.50
N LEU A 49 -4.24 -7.57 10.90
CA LEU A 49 -3.32 -8.46 11.62
C LEU A 49 -2.59 -7.68 12.72
N LYS A 50 -1.99 -6.54 12.38
CA LYS A 50 -1.32 -5.66 13.35
C LYS A 50 -2.26 -5.24 14.48
N ASP A 51 -3.48 -4.84 14.14
CA ASP A 51 -4.46 -4.41 15.12
C ASP A 51 -4.86 -5.52 16.09
N THR A 52 -4.87 -6.74 15.63
CA THR A 52 -5.12 -7.94 16.44
C THR A 52 -3.89 -8.30 17.28
N TYR A 53 -2.70 -8.27 16.72
CA TYR A 53 -1.45 -8.58 17.41
C TYR A 53 -1.21 -7.60 18.58
N TYR A 54 -1.38 -6.30 18.32
CA TYR A 54 -1.23 -5.25 19.33
C TYR A 54 -2.54 -4.88 20.03
N ASN A 55 -3.46 -5.82 20.23
CA ASN A 55 -4.79 -5.54 20.78
C ASN A 55 -4.79 -4.92 22.19
N LYS A 56 -3.73 -5.14 22.98
CA LYS A 56 -3.56 -4.60 24.34
C LYS A 56 -2.71 -3.33 24.40
N VAL A 57 -2.18 -2.87 23.26
CA VAL A 57 -1.30 -1.69 23.22
C VAL A 57 -2.14 -0.46 22.94
N THR A 58 -2.01 0.57 23.79
CA THR A 58 -2.78 1.81 23.65
C THR A 58 -2.39 2.61 22.41
N GLN A 59 -1.07 2.66 22.11
CA GLN A 59 -0.55 3.34 20.92
C GLN A 59 0.07 2.30 19.99
N LYS A 60 -0.71 1.87 19.02
CA LYS A 60 -0.28 0.88 18.05
C LYS A 60 0.71 1.49 17.04
N PRO A 61 1.70 0.74 16.58
CA PRO A 61 2.58 1.18 15.51
C PRO A 61 1.80 1.38 14.20
N ALA A 62 2.38 2.14 13.30
CA ALA A 62 1.85 2.25 11.94
C ALA A 62 2.07 0.92 11.18
N SER A 63 1.29 0.68 10.12
CA SER A 63 1.51 -0.46 9.22
C SER A 63 1.15 -0.10 7.80
N VAL A 64 1.66 -0.88 6.85
CA VAL A 64 1.10 -0.96 5.50
C VAL A 64 -0.26 -1.65 5.54
N ASP A 65 -1.04 -1.47 4.49
CA ASP A 65 -2.38 -2.05 4.42
C ASP A 65 -2.32 -3.57 4.16
N ALA A 66 -1.36 -4.03 3.34
CA ALA A 66 -1.21 -5.46 3.03
C ALA A 66 0.24 -5.89 2.84
N VAL A 67 0.46 -7.22 2.94
CA VAL A 67 1.69 -7.87 2.48
C VAL A 67 1.37 -9.05 1.57
N CYS A 68 2.26 -9.31 0.61
CA CYS A 68 2.14 -10.44 -0.32
C CYS A 68 3.49 -10.81 -0.93
N VAL A 69 3.47 -11.82 -1.81
CA VAL A 69 4.60 -12.23 -2.64
C VAL A 69 4.13 -12.36 -4.07
N GLY A 70 4.89 -11.84 -5.03
CA GLY A 70 4.57 -11.98 -6.46
C GLY A 70 4.70 -13.41 -6.97
N ASN A 71 4.21 -13.67 -8.19
CA ASN A 71 4.21 -15.04 -8.75
C ASN A 71 5.62 -15.61 -8.97
N LEU A 72 6.62 -14.74 -9.17
CA LEU A 72 8.01 -15.17 -9.30
C LEU A 72 8.72 -15.39 -7.95
N GLN A 73 8.05 -15.08 -6.84
CA GLN A 73 8.49 -15.29 -5.46
C GLN A 73 9.85 -14.65 -5.11
N LYS A 74 10.25 -13.63 -5.86
CA LYS A 74 11.54 -12.97 -5.69
C LYS A 74 11.58 -11.95 -4.57
N TYR A 75 10.43 -11.33 -4.28
CA TYR A 75 10.35 -10.21 -3.37
C TYR A 75 9.23 -10.38 -2.36
N PHE A 76 9.47 -9.98 -1.12
CA PHE A 76 8.40 -9.75 -0.16
C PHE A 76 7.85 -8.34 -0.36
N CYS A 77 6.55 -8.24 -0.61
CA CYS A 77 5.92 -6.99 -1.00
C CYS A 77 5.16 -6.37 0.19
N PHE A 78 5.53 -5.13 0.54
CA PHE A 78 4.75 -4.29 1.44
C PHE A 78 3.87 -3.38 0.60
N VAL A 79 2.55 -3.43 0.81
CA VAL A 79 1.57 -2.75 -0.03
C VAL A 79 0.80 -1.71 0.77
N GLU A 80 0.89 -0.47 0.33
CA GLU A 80 0.11 0.64 0.88
C GLU A 80 -0.94 1.10 -0.14
N LEU A 81 -2.21 1.16 0.27
CA LEU A 81 -3.29 1.68 -0.55
C LEU A 81 -3.58 3.14 -0.24
N LYS A 82 -3.73 3.92 -1.29
CA LYS A 82 -4.17 5.31 -1.19
C LYS A 82 -5.34 5.56 -2.14
N GLY A 83 -6.54 5.46 -1.60
CA GLY A 83 -7.78 5.79 -2.32
C GLY A 83 -7.93 7.29 -2.52
N TRP A 84 -7.75 7.73 -3.77
CA TRP A 84 -7.75 9.13 -4.13
C TRP A 84 -9.05 9.77 -4.33
N ARG A 85 -9.96 9.04 -4.97
CA ARG A 85 -11.29 9.58 -5.27
C ARG A 85 -11.96 10.06 -4.00
N ASN A 86 -11.81 9.27 -2.92
CA ASN A 86 -12.36 9.65 -1.62
C ASN A 86 -11.61 10.84 -1.00
N TYR A 87 -10.28 10.85 -1.10
CA TYR A 87 -9.45 11.91 -0.57
C TYR A 87 -9.76 13.27 -1.25
N MET A 88 -9.93 13.28 -2.57
CA MET A 88 -10.29 14.49 -3.31
C MET A 88 -11.64 15.08 -2.90
N LEU A 89 -12.59 14.25 -2.51
CA LEU A 89 -13.87 14.71 -1.98
C LEU A 89 -13.70 15.41 -0.61
N HIS A 90 -12.73 14.97 0.18
CA HIS A 90 -12.45 15.56 1.50
C HIS A 90 -11.56 16.80 1.43
N LEU A 91 -10.60 16.87 0.49
CA LEU A 91 -9.74 18.05 0.29
C LEU A 91 -10.53 19.33 0.00
N LYS A 92 -11.64 19.23 -0.73
CA LYS A 92 -12.52 20.39 -0.97
C LYS A 92 -13.09 20.99 0.31
N LYS A 93 -13.12 20.22 1.40
CA LYS A 93 -13.65 20.65 2.72
C LYS A 93 -12.56 21.09 3.69
N GLN A 94 -11.31 20.69 3.49
CA GLN A 94 -10.20 20.97 4.38
C GLN A 94 -9.08 21.65 3.59
N LYS A 95 -8.75 22.88 3.92
CA LYS A 95 -7.63 23.63 3.33
C LYS A 95 -6.27 23.07 3.82
N ARG A 96 -5.97 21.80 3.55
CA ARG A 96 -4.68 21.20 3.91
C ARG A 96 -3.64 21.50 2.83
N ASN A 97 -2.40 21.73 3.25
CA ASN A 97 -1.30 21.90 2.31
C ASN A 97 -0.67 20.53 1.95
N ILE A 98 0.08 20.50 0.84
CA ILE A 98 0.72 19.30 0.28
C ILE A 98 1.71 18.70 1.27
N GLU A 99 2.46 19.54 2.00
CA GLU A 99 3.51 19.07 2.91
C GLU A 99 2.95 18.38 4.13
N GLU A 100 1.87 18.91 4.70
CA GLU A 100 1.15 18.28 5.81
C GLU A 100 0.59 16.93 5.40
N THR A 101 -0.04 16.87 4.21
CA THR A 101 -0.61 15.62 3.68
C THR A 101 0.46 14.56 3.41
N ALA A 102 1.60 14.95 2.81
CA ALA A 102 2.70 14.02 2.54
C ALA A 102 3.32 13.47 3.84
N LYS A 103 3.41 14.31 4.89
CA LYS A 103 3.85 13.86 6.23
C LYS A 103 2.86 12.89 6.88
N GLU A 104 1.55 13.14 6.72
CA GLU A 104 0.50 12.26 7.24
C GLU A 104 0.53 10.87 6.59
N TYR A 105 1.01 10.74 5.37
CA TYR A 105 1.15 9.43 4.72
C TYR A 105 2.17 8.54 5.42
N ASN A 106 3.21 9.14 5.97
CA ASN A 106 4.24 8.46 6.78
C ASN A 106 4.70 7.11 6.19
N LEU A 107 4.92 7.06 4.88
CA LEU A 107 5.21 5.80 4.17
C LEU A 107 6.45 5.09 4.72
N SER A 108 7.50 5.84 5.03
CA SER A 108 8.73 5.30 5.63
C SER A 108 8.48 4.72 7.02
N GLY A 109 7.72 5.42 7.87
CA GLY A 109 7.36 4.92 9.19
C GLY A 109 6.50 3.65 9.12
N LYS A 110 5.52 3.62 8.22
CA LYS A 110 4.70 2.43 7.99
C LYS A 110 5.54 1.23 7.57
N LEU A 111 6.49 1.41 6.65
CA LEU A 111 7.36 0.32 6.22
C LEU A 111 8.24 -0.19 7.37
N LYS A 112 8.92 0.70 8.10
CA LYS A 112 9.78 0.34 9.24
C LYS A 112 9.00 -0.41 10.33
N ASP A 113 7.82 0.10 10.69
CA ASP A 113 6.98 -0.53 11.70
C ASP A 113 6.43 -1.88 11.21
N SER A 114 6.12 -2.01 9.92
CA SER A 114 5.68 -3.29 9.33
C SER A 114 6.81 -4.33 9.31
N GLN A 115 8.04 -3.93 8.96
CA GLN A 115 9.22 -4.80 9.06
C GLN A 115 9.45 -5.26 10.49
N ARG A 116 9.36 -4.33 11.46
CA ARG A 116 9.48 -4.66 12.87
C ARG A 116 8.44 -5.70 13.30
N LEU A 117 7.17 -5.53 12.90
CA LEU A 117 6.14 -6.51 13.19
C LEU A 117 6.48 -7.89 12.61
N CYS A 118 6.96 -7.97 11.37
CA CYS A 118 7.41 -9.26 10.81
C CYS A 118 8.54 -9.88 11.63
N CYS A 119 9.51 -9.09 12.08
CA CYS A 119 10.60 -9.57 12.96
C CYS A 119 10.05 -10.09 14.30
N GLU A 120 9.09 -9.40 14.90
CA GLU A 120 8.44 -9.84 16.15
C GLU A 120 7.66 -11.14 15.94
N LEU A 121 6.91 -11.28 14.83
CA LEU A 121 6.13 -12.47 14.51
C LEU A 121 7.01 -13.70 14.32
N THR A 122 8.18 -13.53 13.69
CA THR A 122 9.13 -14.61 13.41
C THR A 122 10.17 -14.81 14.50
N SER A 123 10.26 -13.90 15.47
CA SER A 123 11.35 -13.83 16.46
C SER A 123 12.74 -13.74 15.82
N ASP A 124 12.85 -13.13 14.64
CA ASP A 124 14.09 -12.95 13.87
C ASP A 124 14.34 -11.46 13.64
N ASN A 125 15.28 -10.88 14.36
CA ASN A 125 15.60 -9.46 14.26
C ASN A 125 16.38 -9.09 12.97
N ASP A 126 17.02 -10.08 12.34
CA ASP A 126 17.82 -9.90 11.13
C ASP A 126 17.07 -10.33 9.85
N LEU A 127 15.76 -10.59 9.97
CA LEU A 127 14.89 -11.12 8.91
C LEU A 127 15.06 -10.41 7.55
N PHE A 128 15.22 -9.09 7.57
CA PHE A 128 15.31 -8.27 6.35
C PHE A 128 16.74 -7.88 5.96
N SER A 129 17.77 -8.43 6.61
CA SER A 129 19.18 -8.11 6.27
C SER A 129 19.52 -8.49 4.83
N ASP A 130 19.04 -9.65 4.37
CA ASP A 130 19.30 -10.18 3.03
C ASP A 130 18.01 -10.45 2.22
N MET A 131 16.84 -10.24 2.81
CA MET A 131 15.57 -10.50 2.13
C MET A 131 15.26 -9.40 1.12
N PRO A 132 15.08 -9.73 -0.17
CA PRO A 132 14.68 -8.74 -1.16
C PRO A 132 13.23 -8.32 -0.92
N ILE A 133 13.02 -7.02 -0.79
CA ILE A 133 11.71 -6.41 -0.53
C ILE A 133 11.36 -5.37 -1.59
N VAL A 134 10.05 -5.23 -1.84
CA VAL A 134 9.48 -4.19 -2.68
C VAL A 134 8.40 -3.46 -1.90
N PHE A 135 8.37 -2.14 -2.00
CA PHE A 135 7.28 -1.32 -1.51
C PHE A 135 6.37 -0.90 -2.65
N LEU A 136 5.10 -1.29 -2.58
CA LEU A 136 4.10 -0.99 -3.60
C LEU A 136 3.13 0.07 -3.07
N LEU A 137 3.07 1.22 -3.75
CA LEU A 137 2.04 2.21 -3.53
C LEU A 137 0.92 2.00 -4.54
N VAL A 138 -0.22 1.52 -4.07
CA VAL A 138 -1.38 1.20 -4.90
C VAL A 138 -2.44 2.28 -4.76
N THR A 139 -2.96 2.76 -5.88
CA THR A 139 -3.98 3.81 -5.91
C THR A 139 -5.14 3.45 -6.82
N ASP A 140 -6.24 4.16 -6.70
CA ASP A 140 -7.42 4.04 -7.56
C ASP A 140 -7.37 4.94 -8.81
N ILE A 141 -6.23 5.58 -9.06
CA ILE A 141 -5.99 6.48 -10.19
C ILE A 141 -4.77 6.02 -10.97
N ASP A 142 -4.93 5.89 -12.28
CA ASP A 142 -3.84 5.61 -13.19
C ASP A 142 -3.13 6.92 -13.58
N VAL A 143 -1.98 7.17 -12.98
CA VAL A 143 -1.17 8.36 -13.27
C VAL A 143 -0.21 8.18 -14.46
N ASN A 144 -0.05 6.95 -14.96
CA ASN A 144 0.91 6.62 -16.01
C ASN A 144 0.27 6.56 -17.42
N LYS A 145 -1.05 6.60 -17.53
CA LYS A 145 -1.72 6.58 -18.83
C LYS A 145 -1.66 7.93 -19.53
N ASN A 146 -0.80 8.02 -20.52
CA ASN A 146 -0.81 9.03 -21.57
C ASN A 146 -1.85 8.64 -22.64
N GLY A 147 -3.09 9.09 -22.54
CA GLY A 147 -4.12 8.79 -23.54
C GLY A 147 -5.37 9.68 -23.42
N ILE A 148 -6.31 9.50 -24.35
CA ILE A 148 -7.56 10.26 -24.43
C ILE A 148 -8.39 10.12 -23.14
N ASP A 149 -8.32 8.98 -22.46
CA ASP A 149 -8.98 8.77 -21.17
C ASP A 149 -8.37 9.65 -20.07
N ASN A 150 -7.07 9.92 -20.12
CA ASN A 150 -6.40 10.90 -19.29
C ASN A 150 -6.76 12.33 -19.69
N PHE A 151 -7.11 12.59 -20.93
CA PHE A 151 -7.49 13.95 -21.35
C PHE A 151 -8.83 14.37 -20.74
N SER A 152 -9.85 13.53 -20.76
CA SER A 152 -11.10 13.78 -20.07
C SER A 152 -10.92 13.87 -18.55
N TYR A 153 -10.04 13.04 -18.01
CA TYR A 153 -9.68 13.06 -16.59
C TYR A 153 -8.87 14.31 -16.26
N ASN A 154 -7.89 14.69 -17.07
CA ASN A 154 -7.09 15.91 -16.91
C ASN A 154 -7.89 17.20 -17.16
N LEU A 155 -8.90 17.20 -18.03
CA LEU A 155 -9.84 18.31 -18.16
C LEU A 155 -10.70 18.49 -16.90
N ASN A 156 -11.19 17.40 -16.32
CA ASN A 156 -11.86 17.43 -15.02
C ASN A 156 -10.90 17.79 -13.89
N ALA A 157 -9.63 17.47 -14.02
CA ALA A 157 -8.57 17.75 -13.08
C ALA A 157 -8.03 19.18 -13.19
N LEU A 158 -7.94 19.74 -14.39
CA LEU A 158 -7.67 21.16 -14.62
C LEU A 158 -8.80 22.06 -14.07
N ALA A 159 -10.02 21.53 -14.04
CA ALA A 159 -11.13 22.18 -13.35
C ALA A 159 -11.02 22.04 -11.81
N SER A 160 -10.13 21.20 -11.28
CA SER A 160 -9.86 21.08 -9.86
C SER A 160 -8.35 21.07 -9.61
N THR A 161 -7.85 22.06 -8.88
CA THR A 161 -6.46 22.14 -8.37
C THR A 161 -6.03 20.89 -7.57
N SER A 162 -6.97 20.01 -7.29
CA SER A 162 -6.81 18.82 -6.46
C SER A 162 -5.86 17.76 -7.05
N THR A 163 -5.80 17.60 -8.37
CA THR A 163 -4.97 16.55 -9.02
C THR A 163 -3.48 16.92 -9.03
N VAL A 164 -3.19 18.22 -9.22
CA VAL A 164 -1.81 18.72 -9.14
C VAL A 164 -1.28 18.52 -7.72
N ILE A 165 -2.06 18.92 -6.73
CA ILE A 165 -1.74 18.75 -5.30
C ILE A 165 -1.40 17.30 -4.99
N TYR A 166 -2.13 16.37 -5.58
CA TYR A 166 -1.87 14.96 -5.38
C TYR A 166 -0.59 14.43 -6.00
N SER A 167 -0.43 14.66 -7.26
CA SER A 167 0.79 14.27 -7.95
C SER A 167 2.02 14.77 -7.20
N GLU A 168 1.95 15.98 -6.63
CA GLU A 168 3.01 16.52 -5.79
C GLU A 168 3.13 15.81 -4.44
N CYS A 169 2.02 15.48 -3.77
CA CYS A 169 2.04 14.72 -2.52
C CYS A 169 2.71 13.36 -2.71
N ILE A 170 2.34 12.63 -3.77
CA ILE A 170 2.97 11.34 -4.08
C ILE A 170 4.44 11.50 -4.40
N THR A 171 4.78 12.48 -5.25
CA THR A 171 6.18 12.74 -5.60
C THR A 171 7.02 13.06 -4.37
N LYS A 172 6.50 13.87 -3.45
CA LYS A 172 7.19 14.18 -2.18
C LYS A 172 7.29 12.96 -1.27
N SER A 173 6.22 12.19 -1.12
CA SER A 173 6.22 10.97 -0.30
C SER A 173 7.20 9.92 -0.84
N ARG A 174 7.29 9.75 -2.18
CA ARG A 174 8.28 8.89 -2.82
C ARG A 174 9.71 9.37 -2.61
N LYS A 175 9.96 10.68 -2.66
CA LYS A 175 11.30 11.25 -2.36
C LYS A 175 11.73 10.95 -0.94
N THR A 176 10.81 10.97 0.02
CA THR A 176 11.10 10.63 1.41
C THR A 176 11.49 9.15 1.55
N LEU A 177 10.79 8.25 0.86
CA LEU A 177 11.18 6.83 0.80
C LEU A 177 12.57 6.65 0.18
N ASN A 178 12.85 7.32 -0.94
CA ASN A 178 14.14 7.22 -1.63
C ASN A 178 15.35 7.69 -0.79
N SER A 179 15.14 8.67 0.09
CA SER A 179 16.22 9.22 0.90
C SER A 179 16.59 8.36 2.10
N GLU A 180 15.70 7.47 2.54
CA GLU A 180 15.87 6.72 3.79
C GLU A 180 16.10 5.22 3.60
N ILE A 181 15.70 4.65 2.45
CA ILE A 181 15.67 3.21 2.29
C ILE A 181 16.02 2.82 0.85
N TYR A 182 17.09 2.00 0.69
CA TYR A 182 17.49 1.36 -0.58
C TYR A 182 16.51 0.21 -0.96
N ILE A 183 15.23 0.53 -1.10
CA ILE A 183 14.20 -0.44 -1.42
C ILE A 183 13.63 -0.10 -2.78
N GLN A 184 13.49 -1.11 -3.63
CA GLN A 184 12.73 -0.96 -4.86
C GLN A 184 11.30 -0.58 -4.48
N HIS A 185 10.78 0.47 -5.10
CA HIS A 185 9.40 0.89 -4.92
C HIS A 185 8.73 1.13 -6.26
N ASP A 186 7.49 0.64 -6.37
CA ASP A 186 6.66 0.83 -7.53
C ASP A 186 5.36 1.54 -7.18
N TYR A 187 4.82 2.23 -8.15
CA TYR A 187 3.55 2.92 -8.08
C TYR A 187 2.58 2.32 -9.09
N ILE A 188 1.44 1.82 -8.63
CA ILE A 188 0.56 0.98 -9.43
C ILE A 188 -0.90 1.44 -9.28
N CYS A 189 -1.67 1.40 -10.38
CA CYS A 189 -3.12 1.48 -10.28
C CYS A 189 -3.70 0.17 -9.76
N CYS A 190 -4.68 0.22 -8.87
CA CYS A 190 -5.26 -0.98 -8.27
C CYS A 190 -5.82 -1.99 -9.29
N LYS A 191 -6.30 -1.52 -10.45
CA LYS A 191 -6.79 -2.39 -11.54
C LYS A 191 -5.68 -3.19 -12.23
N ASP A 192 -4.43 -2.71 -12.15
CA ASP A 192 -3.27 -3.32 -12.80
C ASP A 192 -2.45 -4.16 -11.77
N PHE A 193 -2.89 -4.21 -10.51
CA PHE A 193 -2.18 -4.88 -9.43
C PHE A 193 -1.92 -6.37 -9.72
N ASP A 194 -2.94 -7.12 -10.10
CA ASP A 194 -2.82 -8.55 -10.35
C ASP A 194 -1.87 -8.86 -11.53
N GLU A 195 -1.89 -8.03 -12.57
CA GLU A 195 -0.97 -8.17 -13.70
C GLU A 195 0.47 -7.83 -13.29
N HIS A 196 0.65 -6.82 -12.45
CA HIS A 196 1.96 -6.47 -11.92
C HIS A 196 2.55 -7.60 -11.07
N MET A 197 1.73 -8.23 -10.22
CA MET A 197 2.16 -9.35 -9.37
C MET A 197 2.59 -10.60 -10.14
N LYS A 198 2.17 -10.78 -11.40
CA LYS A 198 2.67 -11.85 -12.27
C LYS A 198 4.14 -11.70 -12.64
N ASN A 199 4.66 -10.48 -12.62
CA ASN A 199 6.01 -10.13 -13.04
C ASN A 199 6.97 -9.94 -11.85
N LEU A 200 6.47 -9.94 -10.64
CA LEU A 200 7.20 -9.93 -9.38
C LEU A 200 7.25 -11.34 -8.80
#